data_6de6d37b55a3def39c2cf1bc9d14df40
#
_entry.id   6de6d37b55a3def39c2cf1bc9d14df40
#
_cell.length_a   1.000
_cell.length_b   1.000
_cell.length_c   1.000
_cell.angle_alpha   90.00
_cell.angle_beta   90.00
_cell.angle_gamma   90.00
#
_symmetry.space_group_name_H-M   'P 1'
#
loop_
_entity.id
_entity.type
_entity.pdbx_description
1 polymer ?
#
loop_
_entity_poly.entity_id
_entity_poly.type
_entity_poly.pdbx_seq_one_letter_code
_entity_poly.pdbx_strand_id
1 'polypeptide(L)'
;MKHISYLFLIAVISSLVSCGAGKGRFRLKGKILHINQGELYVYSPDGVMEGMDTIKIEAGRFTFETPCKNEGTLMLVFPNFSEHPIFATSGKTVEIKTDASHLKEMEVTGTDENELMTEFRQQTTSDSPPQLKKHATQFIKDHPASLVSVCLVRQYFVKSQTPDYRQALSLIDLMLREQPKNGSLTRMKQLLWGVGATTVGSRLPTFTAYDTRGRLVSSTTLAAAPVAVINVWASWNYDSQDIQRRLQSLQRRSGGRLSVLGLSLDAGKSDCKDALRRDSITYANVCSGEMLEDKTVTKLGLTAIPDNIVLKNGRIVARSLRADELEKKVKELLGLK
;
A
#
# COMPACT_ATOMS: atom_id res chain seq x y z
N MET A 1 -40.00 -35.11 -43.14
CA MET A 1 -39.12 -35.51 -42.01
C MET A 1 -37.73 -34.87 -42.02
N LYS A 2 -37.07 -34.67 -43.14
CA LYS A 2 -35.76 -33.99 -43.22
C LYS A 2 -35.74 -32.53 -42.70
N HIS A 3 -36.81 -31.77 -42.96
CA HIS A 3 -36.90 -30.36 -42.51
C HIS A 3 -37.12 -30.19 -41.00
N ILE A 4 -37.78 -31.14 -40.35
CA ILE A 4 -37.99 -31.16 -38.89
C ILE A 4 -36.68 -31.47 -38.18
N SER A 5 -35.84 -32.34 -38.75
CA SER A 5 -34.52 -32.70 -38.23
C SER A 5 -33.54 -31.50 -38.26
N TYR A 6 -33.59 -30.65 -39.29
CA TYR A 6 -32.78 -29.42 -39.35
C TYR A 6 -33.24 -28.33 -38.39
N LEU A 7 -34.55 -28.20 -38.16
CA LEU A 7 -35.08 -27.26 -37.16
C LEU A 7 -34.70 -27.68 -35.75
N PHE A 8 -34.66 -28.95 -35.44
CA PHE A 8 -34.21 -29.47 -34.15
C PHE A 8 -32.68 -29.30 -33.96
N LEU A 9 -31.90 -29.47 -35.03
CA LEU A 9 -30.44 -29.24 -34.99
C LEU A 9 -30.11 -27.74 -34.79
N ILE A 10 -30.85 -26.84 -35.45
CA ILE A 10 -30.68 -25.38 -35.26
C ILE A 10 -31.13 -24.95 -33.88
N ALA A 11 -32.18 -25.51 -33.31
CA ALA A 11 -32.64 -25.23 -31.94
C ALA A 11 -31.64 -25.73 -30.88
N VAL A 12 -30.95 -26.86 -31.10
CA VAL A 12 -29.90 -27.38 -30.19
C VAL A 12 -28.62 -26.53 -30.31
N ILE A 13 -28.27 -26.04 -31.49
CA ILE A 13 -27.11 -25.15 -31.67
C ILE A 13 -27.34 -23.78 -31.04
N SER A 14 -28.57 -23.24 -31.11
CA SER A 14 -28.92 -21.96 -30.49
C SER A 14 -28.99 -22.02 -28.95
N SER A 15 -29.14 -23.20 -28.35
CA SER A 15 -29.10 -23.38 -26.89
C SER A 15 -27.69 -23.50 -26.29
N LEU A 16 -26.65 -23.56 -27.14
CA LEU A 16 -25.24 -23.61 -26.70
C LEU A 16 -24.56 -22.24 -26.64
N VAL A 17 -25.25 -21.18 -26.99
CA VAL A 17 -24.70 -19.82 -26.99
C VAL A 17 -25.41 -19.00 -25.91
N SER A 18 -25.02 -19.12 -24.68
CA SER A 18 -24.98 -18.05 -23.69
C SER A 18 -24.67 -18.59 -22.26
N CYS A 19 -23.45 -18.90 -22.00
CA CYS A 19 -23.01 -19.16 -20.62
C CYS A 19 -22.07 -18.07 -20.09
N GLY A 20 -21.99 -16.93 -20.78
CA GLY A 20 -21.24 -15.76 -20.33
C GLY A 20 -22.06 -14.85 -19.41
N ALA A 21 -21.42 -14.01 -18.62
CA ALA A 21 -22.06 -12.87 -18.00
C ALA A 21 -22.55 -11.93 -19.12
N GLY A 22 -23.73 -11.30 -18.96
CA GLY A 22 -24.23 -10.32 -19.95
C GLY A 22 -23.19 -9.20 -20.19
N LYS A 23 -23.25 -8.58 -21.39
CA LYS A 23 -22.36 -7.47 -21.75
C LYS A 23 -22.41 -6.39 -20.65
N GLY A 24 -21.26 -5.93 -20.18
CA GLY A 24 -21.14 -4.95 -19.09
C GLY A 24 -21.25 -5.54 -17.68
N ARG A 25 -21.29 -6.87 -17.53
CA ARG A 25 -21.30 -7.55 -16.24
C ARG A 25 -20.15 -8.55 -16.16
N PHE A 26 -19.70 -8.83 -14.95
CA PHE A 26 -18.76 -9.89 -14.61
C PHE A 26 -19.46 -10.89 -13.71
N ARG A 27 -19.21 -12.18 -13.91
CA ARG A 27 -19.74 -13.26 -13.09
C ARG A 27 -18.61 -14.08 -12.49
N LEU A 28 -18.67 -14.31 -11.18
CA LEU A 28 -17.78 -15.17 -10.44
C LEU A 28 -18.56 -16.35 -9.88
N LYS A 29 -18.11 -17.56 -10.19
CA LYS A 29 -18.66 -18.81 -9.64
C LYS A 29 -17.58 -19.49 -8.83
N GLY A 30 -17.94 -20.13 -7.73
CA GLY A 30 -16.98 -20.85 -6.90
C GLY A 30 -17.50 -22.16 -6.36
N LYS A 31 -16.57 -23.10 -6.23
CA LYS A 31 -16.75 -24.36 -5.47
C LYS A 31 -15.61 -24.43 -4.47
N ILE A 32 -15.99 -24.44 -3.18
CA ILE A 32 -15.05 -24.49 -2.06
C ILE A 32 -15.28 -25.77 -1.29
N LEU A 33 -14.24 -26.58 -1.16
CA LEU A 33 -14.28 -27.77 -0.32
C LEU A 33 -14.10 -27.37 1.15
N HIS A 34 -14.67 -28.17 2.06
CA HIS A 34 -14.61 -28.02 3.51
C HIS A 34 -15.26 -26.73 4.08
N ILE A 35 -16.05 -26.01 3.25
CA ILE A 35 -16.98 -24.98 3.71
C ILE A 35 -18.34 -25.27 3.10
N ASN A 36 -19.33 -25.66 3.93
CA ASN A 36 -20.68 -25.87 3.46
C ASN A 36 -21.51 -24.60 3.43
N GLN A 37 -21.37 -23.75 4.45
CA GLN A 37 -22.07 -22.48 4.60
C GLN A 37 -21.10 -21.45 5.15
N GLY A 38 -21.25 -20.20 4.74
CA GLY A 38 -20.41 -19.08 5.18
C GLY A 38 -20.58 -17.86 4.32
N GLU A 39 -19.76 -16.88 4.59
CA GLU A 39 -19.74 -15.61 3.85
C GLU A 39 -18.31 -15.28 3.44
N LEU A 40 -18.15 -14.78 2.22
CA LEU A 40 -16.95 -14.13 1.74
C LEU A 40 -17.25 -12.66 1.53
N TYR A 41 -16.27 -11.82 1.70
CA TYR A 41 -16.39 -10.42 1.32
C TYR A 41 -15.65 -10.18 0.03
N VAL A 42 -16.14 -9.22 -0.77
CA VAL A 42 -15.51 -8.82 -2.02
C VAL A 42 -15.49 -7.31 -2.12
N TYR A 43 -14.34 -6.76 -2.52
CA TYR A 43 -14.17 -5.34 -2.78
C TYR A 43 -13.21 -5.12 -3.94
N SER A 44 -13.16 -3.89 -4.50
CA SER A 44 -12.24 -3.54 -5.58
C SER A 44 -11.25 -2.47 -5.13
N PRO A 45 -9.93 -2.72 -5.22
CA PRO A 45 -8.92 -1.71 -4.92
C PRO A 45 -8.69 -0.70 -6.05
N ASP A 46 -9.23 -0.97 -7.24
CA ASP A 46 -9.02 -0.18 -8.45
C ASP A 46 -10.31 0.34 -9.11
N GLY A 47 -11.46 0.14 -8.45
CA GLY A 47 -12.73 0.77 -8.80
C GLY A 47 -13.60 -0.01 -9.79
N VAL A 48 -13.44 -1.33 -9.92
CA VAL A 48 -14.39 -2.19 -10.66
C VAL A 48 -15.77 -2.14 -10.01
N MET A 49 -15.82 -2.09 -8.68
CA MET A 49 -17.04 -1.93 -7.89
C MET A 49 -16.82 -0.91 -6.78
N GLU A 50 -17.91 -0.31 -6.31
CA GLU A 50 -17.89 0.59 -5.15
C GLU A 50 -18.17 -0.17 -3.87
N GLY A 51 -17.44 0.18 -2.79
CA GLY A 51 -17.63 -0.40 -1.45
C GLY A 51 -17.21 -1.86 -1.36
N MET A 52 -17.86 -2.57 -0.44
CA MET A 52 -17.65 -3.98 -0.15
C MET A 52 -19.01 -4.70 -0.23
N ASP A 53 -19.03 -5.88 -0.81
CA ASP A 53 -20.22 -6.73 -0.89
C ASP A 53 -19.97 -8.09 -0.22
N THR A 54 -21.04 -8.80 0.11
CA THR A 54 -21.01 -10.10 0.78
C THR A 54 -21.51 -11.20 -0.15
N ILE A 55 -20.71 -12.25 -0.29
CA ILE A 55 -21.02 -13.44 -1.08
C ILE A 55 -21.37 -14.58 -0.14
N LYS A 56 -22.60 -15.09 -0.22
CA LYS A 56 -23.03 -16.24 0.57
C LYS A 56 -22.61 -17.55 -0.09
N ILE A 57 -22.09 -18.46 0.72
CA ILE A 57 -21.77 -19.84 0.32
C ILE A 57 -22.89 -20.75 0.76
N GLU A 58 -23.44 -21.52 -0.18
CA GLU A 58 -24.48 -22.53 0.06
C GLU A 58 -24.04 -23.86 -0.55
N ALA A 59 -24.04 -24.91 0.25
CA ALA A 59 -23.57 -26.24 -0.13
C ALA A 59 -22.16 -26.23 -0.80
N GLY A 60 -21.25 -25.39 -0.26
CA GLY A 60 -19.90 -25.24 -0.78
C GLY A 60 -19.80 -24.49 -2.12
N ARG A 61 -20.86 -23.82 -2.56
CA ARG A 61 -20.92 -23.12 -3.85
C ARG A 61 -21.38 -21.69 -3.67
N PHE A 62 -20.99 -20.83 -4.61
CA PHE A 62 -21.49 -19.47 -4.69
C PHE A 62 -21.53 -18.98 -6.15
N THR A 63 -22.32 -17.97 -6.39
CA THR A 63 -22.32 -17.17 -7.62
C THR A 63 -22.44 -15.70 -7.24
N PHE A 64 -21.59 -14.89 -7.79
CA PHE A 64 -21.58 -13.44 -7.60
C PHE A 64 -21.56 -12.75 -8.96
N GLU A 65 -22.34 -11.69 -9.12
CA GLU A 65 -22.35 -10.87 -10.32
C GLU A 65 -22.24 -9.39 -9.96
N THR A 66 -21.40 -8.67 -10.69
CA THR A 66 -21.26 -7.22 -10.53
C THR A 66 -21.24 -6.52 -11.90
N PRO A 67 -21.70 -5.28 -12.01
CA PRO A 67 -21.40 -4.44 -13.17
C PRO A 67 -19.88 -4.34 -13.37
N CYS A 68 -19.42 -4.52 -14.60
CA CYS A 68 -18.00 -4.44 -14.95
C CYS A 68 -17.86 -3.77 -16.29
N LYS A 69 -17.48 -2.50 -16.28
CA LYS A 69 -17.27 -1.71 -17.52
C LYS A 69 -15.84 -1.89 -18.05
N ASN A 70 -14.87 -1.90 -17.16
CA ASN A 70 -13.44 -2.00 -17.46
C ASN A 70 -12.86 -3.21 -16.75
N GLU A 71 -11.76 -3.70 -17.26
CA GLU A 71 -10.95 -4.70 -16.53
C GLU A 71 -10.40 -4.15 -15.23
N GLY A 72 -10.28 -5.02 -14.24
CA GLY A 72 -9.65 -4.66 -12.96
C GLY A 72 -9.69 -5.80 -11.94
N THR A 73 -9.34 -5.47 -10.72
CA THR A 73 -9.14 -6.43 -9.65
C THR A 73 -10.29 -6.41 -8.64
N LEU A 74 -10.80 -7.58 -8.33
CA LEU A 74 -11.64 -7.84 -7.16
C LEU A 74 -10.79 -8.58 -6.11
N MET A 75 -10.86 -8.16 -4.86
CA MET A 75 -10.23 -8.86 -3.74
C MET A 75 -11.29 -9.69 -3.03
N LEU A 76 -11.14 -11.01 -3.10
CA LEU A 76 -11.99 -11.96 -2.39
C LEU A 76 -11.39 -12.23 -1.01
N VAL A 77 -12.15 -11.94 0.04
CA VAL A 77 -11.70 -12.07 1.45
C VAL A 77 -12.39 -13.26 2.08
N PHE A 78 -11.61 -14.21 2.53
CA PHE A 78 -12.07 -15.41 3.22
C PHE A 78 -12.29 -15.17 4.73
N PRO A 79 -13.01 -16.05 5.45
CA PRO A 79 -13.27 -15.89 6.88
C PRO A 79 -12.02 -15.80 7.77
N ASN A 80 -10.88 -16.30 7.30
CA ASN A 80 -9.56 -16.18 7.94
C ASN A 80 -8.84 -14.85 7.62
N PHE A 81 -9.55 -13.89 6.99
CA PHE A 81 -9.07 -12.60 6.52
C PHE A 81 -7.96 -12.68 5.44
N SER A 82 -7.75 -13.85 4.82
CA SER A 82 -6.86 -13.91 3.66
C SER A 82 -7.52 -13.27 2.43
N GLU A 83 -6.74 -12.47 1.71
CA GLU A 83 -7.15 -11.75 0.51
C GLU A 83 -6.61 -12.45 -0.74
N HIS A 84 -7.50 -12.73 -1.70
CA HIS A 84 -7.14 -13.36 -2.96
C HIS A 84 -7.63 -12.53 -4.16
N PRO A 85 -6.75 -12.10 -5.07
CA PRO A 85 -7.15 -11.34 -6.24
C PRO A 85 -7.86 -12.21 -7.27
N ILE A 86 -8.91 -11.66 -7.85
CA ILE A 86 -9.66 -12.17 -9.00
C ILE A 86 -9.71 -11.06 -10.03
N PHE A 87 -9.36 -11.35 -11.27
CA PHE A 87 -9.35 -10.37 -12.35
C PHE A 87 -10.65 -10.41 -13.11
N ALA A 88 -11.39 -9.32 -13.00
CA ALA A 88 -12.70 -9.15 -13.60
C ALA A 88 -12.57 -8.54 -15.01
N THR A 89 -13.22 -9.15 -15.97
CA THR A 89 -13.33 -8.67 -17.36
C THR A 89 -14.79 -8.64 -17.79
N SER A 90 -15.20 -7.57 -18.44
CA SER A 90 -16.59 -7.36 -18.89
C SER A 90 -17.08 -8.51 -19.79
N GLY A 91 -18.25 -9.06 -19.49
CA GLY A 91 -18.88 -10.15 -20.25
C GLY A 91 -18.31 -11.54 -19.93
N LYS A 92 -17.31 -11.66 -19.07
CA LYS A 92 -16.67 -12.92 -18.74
C LYS A 92 -17.24 -13.56 -17.47
N THR A 93 -17.16 -14.88 -17.43
CA THR A 93 -17.41 -15.70 -16.24
C THR A 93 -16.10 -16.34 -15.81
N VAL A 94 -15.77 -16.21 -14.54
CA VAL A 94 -14.61 -16.80 -13.89
C VAL A 94 -15.07 -17.88 -12.92
N GLU A 95 -14.36 -18.99 -12.89
CA GLU A 95 -14.63 -20.11 -11.99
C GLU A 95 -13.49 -20.31 -11.00
N ILE A 96 -13.83 -20.45 -9.71
CA ILE A 96 -12.92 -20.76 -8.62
C ILE A 96 -13.14 -22.21 -8.16
N LYS A 97 -12.05 -22.94 -8.03
CA LYS A 97 -12.01 -24.23 -7.34
C LYS A 97 -10.93 -24.16 -6.27
N THR A 98 -11.30 -24.40 -5.03
CA THR A 98 -10.34 -24.38 -3.93
C THR A 98 -10.79 -25.27 -2.77
N ASP A 99 -9.82 -25.58 -1.92
CA ASP A 99 -10.04 -26.14 -0.59
C ASP A 99 -9.82 -25.05 0.45
N ALA A 100 -10.76 -24.87 1.36
CA ALA A 100 -10.65 -23.88 2.42
C ALA A 100 -9.43 -24.06 3.34
N SER A 101 -8.91 -25.29 3.41
CA SER A 101 -7.69 -25.62 4.16
C SER A 101 -6.40 -25.29 3.39
N HIS A 102 -6.49 -25.12 2.06
CA HIS A 102 -5.36 -24.96 1.14
C HIS A 102 -5.57 -23.81 0.14
N LEU A 103 -5.95 -22.62 0.62
CA LEU A 103 -6.27 -21.47 -0.23
C LEU A 103 -5.10 -21.01 -1.14
N LYS A 104 -3.86 -21.37 -0.82
CA LYS A 104 -2.70 -21.10 -1.68
C LYS A 104 -2.76 -21.87 -3.01
N GLU A 105 -3.47 -22.99 -3.04
CA GLU A 105 -3.63 -23.86 -4.22
C GLU A 105 -4.90 -23.54 -5.01
N MET A 106 -5.50 -22.37 -4.76
CA MET A 106 -6.72 -21.92 -5.44
C MET A 106 -6.50 -21.86 -6.96
N GLU A 107 -7.34 -22.60 -7.69
CA GLU A 107 -7.42 -22.53 -9.14
C GLU A 107 -8.50 -21.53 -9.56
N VAL A 108 -8.15 -20.63 -10.44
CA VAL A 108 -9.07 -19.62 -11.00
C VAL A 108 -8.92 -19.64 -12.52
N THR A 109 -10.01 -19.89 -13.21
CA THR A 109 -10.03 -20.04 -14.67
C THR A 109 -11.09 -19.13 -15.32
N GLY A 110 -11.00 -18.93 -16.64
CA GLY A 110 -11.99 -18.21 -17.45
C GLY A 110 -11.52 -16.86 -17.98
N THR A 111 -10.33 -16.40 -17.59
CA THR A 111 -9.62 -15.29 -18.26
C THR A 111 -8.11 -15.49 -18.12
N ASP A 112 -7.36 -14.96 -19.09
CA ASP A 112 -5.90 -15.10 -19.17
C ASP A 112 -5.20 -14.63 -17.88
N GLU A 113 -5.61 -13.49 -17.30
CA GLU A 113 -5.07 -12.95 -16.07
C GLU A 113 -5.29 -13.87 -14.85
N ASN A 114 -6.46 -14.52 -14.77
CA ASN A 114 -6.74 -15.46 -13.67
C ASN A 114 -5.95 -16.77 -13.82
N GLU A 115 -5.79 -17.25 -15.04
CA GLU A 115 -4.99 -18.45 -15.34
C GLU A 115 -3.52 -18.16 -15.09
N LEU A 116 -3.01 -17.01 -15.51
CA LEU A 116 -1.65 -16.54 -15.26
C LEU A 116 -1.34 -16.43 -13.76
N MET A 117 -2.28 -15.92 -12.95
CA MET A 117 -2.14 -15.88 -11.48
C MET A 117 -2.19 -17.29 -10.86
N THR A 118 -2.98 -18.19 -11.43
CA THR A 118 -3.05 -19.58 -10.98
C THR A 118 -1.72 -20.29 -11.24
N GLU A 119 -1.14 -20.13 -12.42
CA GLU A 119 0.19 -20.66 -12.75
C GLU A 119 1.28 -20.14 -11.81
N PHE A 120 1.28 -18.82 -11.54
CA PHE A 120 2.23 -18.22 -10.59
C PHE A 120 2.09 -18.85 -9.20
N ARG A 121 0.86 -19.04 -8.68
CA ARG A 121 0.64 -19.70 -7.39
C ARG A 121 1.17 -21.12 -7.36
N GLN A 122 0.88 -21.92 -8.41
CA GLN A 122 1.31 -23.31 -8.51
C GLN A 122 2.82 -23.42 -8.55
N GLN A 123 3.50 -22.57 -9.33
CA GLN A 123 4.96 -22.56 -9.44
C GLN A 123 5.66 -22.13 -8.14
N THR A 124 4.99 -21.37 -7.30
CA THR A 124 5.58 -20.77 -6.09
C THR A 124 5.05 -21.35 -4.78
N THR A 125 4.23 -22.40 -4.82
CA THR A 125 3.58 -22.99 -3.63
C THR A 125 4.56 -23.39 -2.52
N SER A 126 5.75 -23.91 -2.88
CA SER A 126 6.79 -24.36 -1.96
C SER A 126 7.88 -23.32 -1.67
N ASP A 127 7.75 -22.10 -2.23
CA ASP A 127 8.78 -21.08 -2.10
C ASP A 127 8.91 -20.53 -0.69
N SER A 128 10.14 -20.33 -0.25
CA SER A 128 10.43 -19.47 0.92
C SER A 128 10.15 -18.00 0.60
N PRO A 129 9.87 -17.13 1.59
CA PRO A 129 9.59 -15.72 1.33
C PRO A 129 10.62 -14.99 0.45
N PRO A 130 11.95 -15.21 0.57
CA PRO A 130 12.94 -14.64 -0.34
C PRO A 130 12.84 -15.15 -1.78
N GLN A 131 12.57 -16.46 -1.96
CA GLN A 131 12.40 -17.07 -3.28
C GLN A 131 11.14 -16.55 -3.96
N LEU A 132 10.04 -16.48 -3.23
CA LEU A 132 8.77 -15.92 -3.69
C LEU A 132 8.93 -14.47 -4.18
N LYS A 133 9.67 -13.65 -3.43
CA LYS A 133 9.99 -12.27 -3.84
C LYS A 133 10.83 -12.22 -5.11
N LYS A 134 11.76 -13.15 -5.29
CA LYS A 134 12.58 -13.30 -6.51
C LYS A 134 11.71 -13.70 -7.71
N HIS A 135 10.85 -14.72 -7.56
CA HIS A 135 9.94 -15.16 -8.62
C HIS A 135 8.93 -14.05 -8.97
N ALA A 136 8.35 -13.33 -7.98
CA ALA A 136 7.50 -12.18 -8.24
C ALA A 136 8.24 -11.07 -9.01
N THR A 137 9.53 -10.82 -8.70
CA THR A 137 10.35 -9.85 -9.44
C THR A 137 10.50 -10.24 -10.90
N GLN A 138 10.80 -11.53 -11.16
CA GLN A 138 10.96 -12.04 -12.51
C GLN A 138 9.64 -11.99 -13.28
N PHE A 139 8.56 -12.48 -12.66
CA PHE A 139 7.23 -12.43 -13.25
C PHE A 139 6.82 -11.01 -13.69
N ILE A 140 7.01 -10.01 -12.82
CA ILE A 140 6.68 -8.61 -13.13
C ILE A 140 7.51 -8.09 -14.32
N LYS A 141 8.76 -8.52 -14.45
CA LYS A 141 9.61 -8.14 -15.60
C LYS A 141 9.16 -8.79 -16.90
N ASP A 142 8.68 -10.02 -16.84
CA ASP A 142 8.24 -10.80 -18.00
C ASP A 142 6.82 -10.39 -18.44
N HIS A 143 5.99 -9.95 -17.49
CA HIS A 143 4.58 -9.57 -17.72
C HIS A 143 4.25 -8.15 -17.20
N PRO A 144 4.96 -7.09 -17.63
CA PRO A 144 4.77 -5.76 -17.06
C PRO A 144 3.40 -5.12 -17.40
N ALA A 145 2.71 -5.63 -18.43
CA ALA A 145 1.37 -5.18 -18.81
C ALA A 145 0.24 -5.85 -18.02
N SER A 146 0.53 -6.91 -17.26
CA SER A 146 -0.46 -7.74 -16.58
C SER A 146 -0.98 -7.09 -15.28
N LEU A 147 -2.29 -7.27 -14.98
CA LEU A 147 -2.88 -6.91 -13.69
C LEU A 147 -2.33 -7.78 -12.55
N VAL A 148 -1.92 -9.02 -12.85
CA VAL A 148 -1.22 -9.88 -11.88
C VAL A 148 0.02 -9.17 -11.35
N SER A 149 0.83 -8.56 -12.21
CA SER A 149 2.03 -7.81 -11.83
C SER A 149 1.73 -6.67 -10.86
N VAL A 150 0.61 -5.97 -11.04
CA VAL A 150 0.16 -4.91 -10.11
C VAL A 150 -0.19 -5.49 -8.73
N CYS A 151 -0.80 -6.67 -8.69
CA CYS A 151 -1.10 -7.37 -7.44
C CYS A 151 0.19 -7.86 -6.75
N LEU A 152 1.11 -8.46 -7.49
CA LEU A 152 2.35 -9.01 -6.95
C LEU A 152 3.26 -7.91 -6.35
N VAL A 153 3.40 -6.75 -7.02
CA VAL A 153 4.19 -5.65 -6.45
C VAL A 153 3.57 -5.15 -5.15
N ARG A 154 2.25 -5.02 -5.08
CA ARG A 154 1.55 -4.61 -3.86
C ARG A 154 1.76 -5.62 -2.73
N GLN A 155 1.60 -6.90 -3.01
CA GLN A 155 1.64 -7.98 -2.01
C GLN A 155 3.05 -8.22 -1.49
N TYR A 156 4.05 -8.36 -2.36
CA TYR A 156 5.38 -8.83 -1.97
C TYR A 156 6.39 -7.72 -1.71
N PHE A 157 6.16 -6.50 -2.19
CA PHE A 157 7.10 -5.39 -2.03
C PHE A 157 6.57 -4.26 -1.16
N VAL A 158 5.24 -4.05 -1.12
CA VAL A 158 4.61 -2.96 -0.36
C VAL A 158 4.00 -3.45 0.95
N LYS A 159 3.09 -4.44 0.89
CA LYS A 159 2.38 -4.97 2.07
C LYS A 159 3.14 -6.08 2.82
N SER A 160 4.36 -6.43 2.42
CA SER A 160 5.13 -7.49 3.07
C SER A 160 5.60 -7.08 4.47
N GLN A 161 5.90 -8.04 5.34
CA GLN A 161 6.48 -7.78 6.66
C GLN A 161 7.83 -7.04 6.58
N THR A 162 8.56 -7.21 5.48
CA THR A 162 9.81 -6.51 5.17
C THR A 162 9.66 -5.78 3.83
N PRO A 163 9.01 -4.60 3.81
CA PRO A 163 8.77 -3.85 2.57
C PRO A 163 10.07 -3.44 1.90
N ASP A 164 10.09 -3.49 0.55
CA ASP A 164 11.17 -2.96 -0.26
C ASP A 164 10.63 -1.91 -1.23
N TYR A 165 10.44 -0.72 -0.69
CA TYR A 165 9.85 0.40 -1.45
C TYR A 165 10.72 0.85 -2.62
N ARG A 166 12.04 0.67 -2.54
CA ARG A 166 12.95 1.03 -3.65
C ARG A 166 12.75 0.08 -4.82
N GLN A 167 12.70 -1.24 -4.56
CA GLN A 167 12.44 -2.22 -5.60
C GLN A 167 11.00 -2.10 -6.10
N ALA A 168 10.01 -1.85 -5.22
CA ALA A 168 8.63 -1.58 -5.62
C ALA A 168 8.54 -0.43 -6.63
N LEU A 169 9.18 0.71 -6.36
CA LEU A 169 9.19 1.87 -7.26
C LEU A 169 9.84 1.54 -8.60
N SER A 170 10.95 0.80 -8.62
CA SER A 170 11.60 0.39 -9.86
C SER A 170 10.71 -0.51 -10.72
N LEU A 171 9.97 -1.45 -10.08
CA LEU A 171 9.03 -2.33 -10.77
C LEU A 171 7.78 -1.58 -11.25
N ILE A 172 7.28 -0.62 -10.45
CA ILE A 172 6.17 0.25 -10.85
C ILE A 172 6.57 1.10 -12.06
N ASP A 173 7.79 1.64 -12.10
CA ASP A 173 8.27 2.40 -13.24
C ASP A 173 8.37 1.55 -14.51
N LEU A 174 8.77 0.30 -14.38
CA LEU A 174 8.75 -0.66 -15.49
C LEU A 174 7.32 -0.89 -16.00
N MET A 175 6.38 -1.19 -15.09
CA MET A 175 4.98 -1.43 -15.46
C MET A 175 4.31 -0.19 -16.07
N LEU A 176 4.60 1.02 -15.58
CA LEU A 176 4.02 2.26 -16.11
C LEU A 176 4.46 2.58 -17.55
N ARG A 177 5.57 2.01 -18.05
CA ARG A 177 5.95 2.13 -19.47
C ARG A 177 4.98 1.39 -20.38
N GLU A 178 4.50 0.22 -19.93
CA GLU A 178 3.55 -0.62 -20.67
C GLU A 178 2.08 -0.24 -20.38
N GLN A 179 1.83 0.28 -19.18
CA GLN A 179 0.51 0.67 -18.68
C GLN A 179 0.45 2.16 -18.28
N PRO A 180 0.72 3.12 -19.18
CA PRO A 180 0.88 4.54 -18.79
C PRO A 180 -0.39 5.19 -18.22
N LYS A 181 -1.56 4.60 -18.49
CA LYS A 181 -2.87 5.06 -18.00
C LYS A 181 -3.35 4.33 -16.74
N ASN A 182 -2.54 3.43 -16.17
CA ASN A 182 -2.93 2.70 -14.97
C ASN A 182 -2.90 3.61 -13.73
N GLY A 183 -4.08 4.09 -13.33
CA GLY A 183 -4.26 4.98 -12.18
C GLY A 183 -3.86 4.35 -10.84
N SER A 184 -3.98 3.01 -10.71
CA SER A 184 -3.56 2.29 -9.50
C SER A 184 -2.04 2.34 -9.31
N LEU A 185 -1.28 2.09 -10.39
CA LEU A 185 0.19 2.21 -10.39
C LEU A 185 0.64 3.65 -10.13
N THR A 186 -0.02 4.62 -10.76
CA THR A 186 0.30 6.05 -10.57
C THR A 186 0.10 6.47 -9.11
N ARG A 187 -1.04 6.14 -8.50
CA ARG A 187 -1.30 6.41 -7.08
C ARG A 187 -0.31 5.69 -6.17
N MET A 188 -0.03 4.40 -6.45
CA MET A 188 0.94 3.62 -5.67
C MET A 188 2.33 4.27 -5.74
N LYS A 189 2.79 4.69 -6.92
CA LYS A 189 4.06 5.40 -7.09
C LYS A 189 4.12 6.67 -6.26
N GLN A 190 3.07 7.49 -6.29
CA GLN A 190 2.99 8.73 -5.52
C GLN A 190 3.09 8.47 -4.01
N LEU A 191 2.32 7.49 -3.50
CA LEU A 191 2.34 7.12 -2.08
C LEU A 191 3.71 6.57 -1.63
N LEU A 192 4.34 5.76 -2.46
CA LEU A 192 5.61 5.10 -2.10
C LEU A 192 6.84 5.97 -2.34
N TRP A 193 6.72 7.03 -3.16
CA TRP A 193 7.88 7.83 -3.55
C TRP A 193 8.59 8.44 -2.33
N GLY A 194 7.86 9.09 -1.45
CA GLY A 194 8.41 9.71 -0.24
C GLY A 194 9.07 8.68 0.70
N VAL A 195 8.41 7.55 0.92
CA VAL A 195 8.92 6.46 1.78
C VAL A 195 10.17 5.84 1.16
N GLY A 196 10.16 5.58 -0.15
CA GLY A 196 11.28 5.00 -0.88
C GLY A 196 12.49 5.93 -0.93
N ALA A 197 12.26 7.24 -1.06
CA ALA A 197 13.31 8.26 -1.05
C ALA A 197 13.95 8.47 0.33
N THR A 198 13.27 8.07 1.41
CA THR A 198 13.73 8.26 2.81
C THR A 198 14.09 6.96 3.52
N THR A 199 14.52 5.95 2.78
CA THR A 199 15.03 4.69 3.38
C THR A 199 16.34 4.93 4.14
N VAL A 200 16.61 4.09 5.15
CA VAL A 200 17.88 4.13 5.90
C VAL A 200 19.06 4.01 4.94
N GLY A 201 20.08 4.84 5.14
CA GLY A 201 21.25 4.99 4.27
C GLY A 201 21.12 6.06 3.18
N SER A 202 19.90 6.52 2.86
CA SER A 202 19.65 7.57 1.87
C SER A 202 20.02 8.95 2.39
N ARG A 203 20.24 9.90 1.48
CA ARG A 203 20.26 11.33 1.82
C ARG A 203 18.82 11.84 1.94
N LEU A 204 18.63 12.87 2.77
CA LEU A 204 17.33 13.51 2.90
C LEU A 204 16.92 14.17 1.56
N PRO A 205 15.69 13.95 1.07
CA PRO A 205 15.17 14.66 -0.11
C PRO A 205 15.15 16.17 0.11
N THR A 206 15.44 16.93 -0.95
CA THR A 206 15.45 18.39 -0.87
C THR A 206 14.05 18.93 -0.60
N PHE A 207 13.91 19.72 0.44
CA PHE A 207 12.69 20.49 0.75
C PHE A 207 13.02 21.84 1.36
N THR A 208 12.06 22.74 1.30
CA THR A 208 12.04 24.02 2.01
C THR A 208 10.66 24.25 2.60
N ALA A 209 10.59 24.81 3.80
CA ALA A 209 9.35 25.20 4.46
C ALA A 209 9.59 26.43 5.36
N TYR A 210 8.52 27.06 5.82
CA TYR A 210 8.63 28.14 6.80
C TYR A 210 8.16 27.65 8.17
N ASP A 211 8.95 27.92 9.20
CA ASP A 211 8.58 27.59 10.57
C ASP A 211 7.49 28.56 11.11
N THR A 212 6.97 28.29 12.31
CA THR A 212 5.94 29.11 12.96
C THR A 212 6.37 30.55 13.23
N ARG A 213 7.64 30.87 13.09
CA ARG A 213 8.25 32.22 13.26
C ARG A 213 8.59 32.87 11.92
N GLY A 214 8.19 32.26 10.80
CA GLY A 214 8.47 32.73 9.44
C GLY A 214 9.92 32.54 8.97
N ARG A 215 10.73 31.74 9.65
CA ARG A 215 12.11 31.45 9.23
C ARG A 215 12.14 30.27 8.27
N LEU A 216 12.99 30.37 7.25
CA LEU A 216 13.20 29.29 6.28
C LEU A 216 13.90 28.11 6.95
N VAL A 217 13.32 26.93 6.84
CA VAL A 217 13.91 25.63 7.20
C VAL A 217 14.06 24.78 5.96
N SER A 218 15.15 24.03 5.84
CA SER A 218 15.44 23.23 4.65
C SER A 218 16.13 21.93 5.00
N SER A 219 16.08 20.98 4.06
CA SER A 219 16.89 19.77 4.13
C SER A 219 18.38 20.06 4.26
N THR A 220 18.88 21.13 3.64
CA THR A 220 20.30 21.55 3.72
C THR A 220 20.69 22.00 5.12
N THR A 221 19.84 22.82 5.77
CA THR A 221 20.09 23.25 7.17
C THR A 221 20.07 22.09 8.15
N LEU A 222 19.18 21.12 7.95
CA LEU A 222 19.16 19.90 8.79
C LEU A 222 20.36 18.99 8.54
N ALA A 223 20.75 18.82 7.27
CA ALA A 223 21.87 17.96 6.89
C ALA A 223 23.24 18.52 7.34
N ALA A 224 23.35 19.82 7.61
CA ALA A 224 24.55 20.45 8.12
C ALA A 224 24.85 20.11 9.58
N ALA A 225 23.85 19.72 10.36
CA ALA A 225 24.04 19.32 11.76
C ALA A 225 24.66 17.92 11.88
N PRO A 226 25.52 17.66 12.86
CA PRO A 226 26.06 16.32 13.11
C PRO A 226 24.95 15.27 13.31
N VAL A 227 23.89 15.63 14.03
CA VAL A 227 22.67 14.83 14.23
C VAL A 227 21.46 15.72 13.96
N ALA A 228 20.49 15.20 13.22
CA ALA A 228 19.20 15.88 13.08
C ALA A 228 18.02 14.90 13.24
N VAL A 229 16.90 15.43 13.72
CA VAL A 229 15.64 14.69 13.85
C VAL A 229 14.52 15.50 13.21
N ILE A 230 13.75 14.84 12.34
CA ILE A 230 12.44 15.32 11.89
C ILE A 230 11.40 14.52 12.66
N ASN A 231 10.45 15.20 13.31
CA ASN A 231 9.42 14.58 14.14
C ASN A 231 8.03 15.05 13.72
N VAL A 232 7.12 14.11 13.40
CA VAL A 232 5.71 14.37 13.13
C VAL A 232 4.93 14.33 14.43
N TRP A 233 4.11 15.35 14.66
CA TRP A 233 3.37 15.51 15.89
C TRP A 233 2.04 16.25 15.69
N ALA A 234 1.16 16.24 16.71
CA ALA A 234 -0.02 17.09 16.77
C ALA A 234 -0.39 17.43 18.21
N SER A 235 -1.11 18.55 18.41
CA SER A 235 -1.56 19.02 19.72
C SER A 235 -2.55 18.07 20.40
N TRP A 236 -3.24 17.24 19.64
CA TRP A 236 -4.22 16.24 20.10
C TRP A 236 -3.64 14.82 20.29
N ASN A 237 -2.35 14.60 19.97
CA ASN A 237 -1.71 13.29 20.12
C ASN A 237 -0.66 13.32 21.24
N TYR A 238 -0.99 12.69 22.36
CA TYR A 238 -0.16 12.71 23.58
C TYR A 238 1.24 12.14 23.37
N ASP A 239 1.35 10.99 22.69
CA ASP A 239 2.64 10.31 22.47
C ASP A 239 3.60 11.18 21.65
N SER A 240 3.07 11.88 20.63
CA SER A 240 3.89 12.77 19.82
C SER A 240 4.35 14.02 20.57
N GLN A 241 3.54 14.52 21.52
CA GLN A 241 3.93 15.62 22.40
C GLN A 241 5.02 15.17 23.40
N ASP A 242 4.95 13.95 23.92
CA ASP A 242 6.02 13.41 24.78
C ASP A 242 7.35 13.34 24.02
N ILE A 243 7.35 12.85 22.79
CA ILE A 243 8.52 12.86 21.91
C ILE A 243 9.06 14.30 21.74
N GLN A 244 8.20 15.30 21.53
CA GLN A 244 8.62 16.69 21.41
C GLN A 244 9.37 17.19 22.66
N ARG A 245 8.82 16.95 23.83
CA ARG A 245 9.44 17.35 25.11
C ARG A 245 10.80 16.67 25.31
N ARG A 246 10.92 15.40 25.00
CA ARG A 246 12.19 14.64 25.07
C ARG A 246 13.21 15.21 24.08
N LEU A 247 12.82 15.48 22.84
CA LEU A 247 13.69 16.09 21.82
C LEU A 247 14.14 17.50 22.23
N GLN A 248 13.26 18.32 22.84
CA GLN A 248 13.62 19.63 23.38
C GLN A 248 14.68 19.52 24.49
N SER A 249 14.54 18.55 25.38
CA SER A 249 15.55 18.28 26.44
C SER A 249 16.90 17.85 25.84
N LEU A 250 16.88 16.93 24.89
CA LEU A 250 18.09 16.46 24.20
C LEU A 250 18.77 17.58 23.39
N GLN A 251 18.01 18.44 22.73
CA GLN A 251 18.56 19.56 21.98
C GLN A 251 19.29 20.53 22.89
N ARG A 252 18.72 20.89 24.06
CA ARG A 252 19.37 21.76 25.05
C ARG A 252 20.69 21.14 25.56
N ARG A 253 20.73 19.83 25.79
CA ARG A 253 21.89 19.09 26.29
C ARG A 253 22.94 18.83 25.22
N SER A 254 22.60 18.96 23.95
CA SER A 254 23.46 18.59 22.80
C SER A 254 24.63 19.57 22.56
N GLY A 255 24.59 20.78 23.15
CA GLY A 255 25.59 21.83 22.86
C GLY A 255 25.58 22.26 21.38
N GLY A 256 24.41 22.31 20.76
CA GLY A 256 24.21 22.71 19.34
C GLY A 256 24.46 21.60 18.31
N ARG A 257 24.79 20.37 18.75
CA ARG A 257 25.04 19.24 17.84
C ARG A 257 23.76 18.54 17.33
N LEU A 258 22.60 18.82 17.93
CA LEU A 258 21.30 18.29 17.52
C LEU A 258 20.44 19.38 16.89
N SER A 259 20.05 19.19 15.64
CA SER A 259 19.00 19.99 14.98
C SER A 259 17.68 19.22 15.00
N VAL A 260 16.59 19.88 15.37
CA VAL A 260 15.25 19.27 15.39
C VAL A 260 14.29 20.09 14.54
N LEU A 261 13.49 19.41 13.73
CA LEU A 261 12.37 19.96 13.00
C LEU A 261 11.08 19.22 13.37
N GLY A 262 10.10 19.95 13.91
CA GLY A 262 8.75 19.45 14.10
C GLY A 262 7.88 19.71 12.86
N LEU A 263 7.10 18.73 12.46
CA LEU A 263 6.06 18.86 11.43
C LEU A 263 4.72 18.59 12.10
N SER A 264 3.91 19.64 12.27
CA SER A 264 2.60 19.54 12.92
C SER A 264 1.53 19.07 11.93
N LEU A 265 0.72 18.09 12.35
CA LEU A 265 -0.48 17.64 11.65
C LEU A 265 -1.76 18.32 12.20
N ASP A 266 -1.63 19.42 12.94
CA ASP A 266 -2.79 20.21 13.36
C ASP A 266 -3.41 20.92 12.15
N ALA A 267 -4.73 20.85 12.03
CA ALA A 267 -5.48 21.64 11.05
C ALA A 267 -5.51 23.14 11.42
N GLY A 268 -5.50 23.43 12.71
CA GLY A 268 -5.46 24.79 13.26
C GLY A 268 -4.02 25.25 13.57
N LYS A 269 -3.57 26.33 12.92
CA LYS A 269 -2.26 26.92 13.24
C LYS A 269 -2.17 27.51 14.66
N SER A 270 -3.30 27.91 15.24
CA SER A 270 -3.41 28.35 16.64
C SER A 270 -3.09 27.21 17.59
N ASP A 271 -3.73 26.04 17.41
CA ASP A 271 -3.59 24.87 18.28
C ASP A 271 -2.13 24.40 18.36
N CYS A 272 -1.51 24.35 17.18
CA CYS A 272 -0.06 24.08 17.07
C CYS A 272 0.75 25.08 17.88
N LYS A 273 0.56 26.40 17.68
CA LYS A 273 1.34 27.43 18.40
C LYS A 273 1.10 27.43 19.91
N ASP A 274 -0.12 27.15 20.34
CA ASP A 274 -0.49 27.08 21.76
C ASP A 274 0.17 25.87 22.44
N ALA A 275 0.17 24.71 21.77
CA ALA A 275 0.88 23.53 22.27
C ALA A 275 2.39 23.77 22.36
N LEU A 276 3.02 24.40 21.36
CA LEU A 276 4.45 24.75 21.41
C LEU A 276 4.78 25.69 22.55
N ARG A 277 3.94 26.69 22.83
CA ARG A 277 4.10 27.62 23.96
C ARG A 277 3.95 26.90 25.29
N ARG A 278 2.88 26.11 25.45
CA ARG A 278 2.59 25.36 26.66
C ARG A 278 3.76 24.44 27.04
N ASP A 279 4.33 23.73 26.08
CA ASP A 279 5.40 22.76 26.28
C ASP A 279 6.82 23.38 26.16
N SER A 280 6.90 24.72 26.03
CA SER A 280 8.16 25.47 25.90
C SER A 280 9.09 24.94 24.81
N ILE A 281 8.53 24.55 23.66
CA ILE A 281 9.28 24.05 22.51
C ILE A 281 9.89 25.21 21.73
N THR A 282 11.22 25.18 21.56
CA THR A 282 11.98 26.29 20.98
C THR A 282 12.59 25.99 19.61
N TYR A 283 12.70 24.73 19.23
CA TYR A 283 13.21 24.35 17.91
C TYR A 283 12.18 24.66 16.79
N ALA A 284 12.64 24.57 15.55
CA ALA A 284 11.80 24.90 14.39
C ALA A 284 10.61 23.93 14.25
N ASN A 285 9.42 24.51 14.04
CA ASN A 285 8.21 23.74 13.80
C ASN A 285 7.45 24.32 12.61
N VAL A 286 7.06 23.46 11.67
CA VAL A 286 6.18 23.81 10.54
C VAL A 286 4.76 23.44 10.89
N CYS A 287 3.85 24.38 10.71
CA CYS A 287 2.41 24.22 10.93
C CYS A 287 1.68 24.76 9.70
N SER A 288 1.53 23.94 8.66
CA SER A 288 0.88 24.34 7.43
C SER A 288 -0.65 24.41 7.57
N GLY A 289 -1.24 23.57 8.41
CA GLY A 289 -2.67 23.31 8.49
C GLY A 289 -3.17 22.26 7.49
N GLU A 290 -2.28 21.71 6.69
CA GLU A 290 -2.60 20.74 5.62
C GLU A 290 -2.54 19.28 6.10
N MET A 291 -2.27 19.05 7.38
CA MET A 291 -2.21 17.71 7.99
C MET A 291 -1.27 16.77 7.23
N LEU A 292 -1.73 15.56 6.87
CA LEU A 292 -0.95 14.58 6.09
C LEU A 292 -0.74 14.99 4.63
N GLU A 293 -1.51 15.97 4.12
CA GLU A 293 -1.36 16.50 2.75
C GLU A 293 -0.23 17.54 2.64
N ASP A 294 0.38 17.94 3.77
CA ASP A 294 1.54 18.85 3.75
C ASP A 294 2.63 18.33 2.82
N LYS A 295 3.13 19.22 1.96
CA LYS A 295 4.11 18.88 0.92
C LYS A 295 5.41 18.31 1.48
N THR A 296 5.84 18.77 2.67
CA THR A 296 7.07 18.27 3.33
C THR A 296 6.81 16.89 3.92
N VAL A 297 5.67 16.70 4.59
CA VAL A 297 5.23 15.43 5.16
C VAL A 297 5.15 14.36 4.06
N THR A 298 4.42 14.66 2.98
CA THR A 298 4.25 13.76 1.83
C THR A 298 5.58 13.45 1.15
N LYS A 299 6.42 14.48 0.92
CA LYS A 299 7.72 14.33 0.26
C LYS A 299 8.69 13.47 1.06
N LEU A 300 8.60 13.51 2.38
CA LEU A 300 9.41 12.69 3.28
C LEU A 300 8.81 11.32 3.56
N GLY A 301 7.64 11.01 3.00
CA GLY A 301 6.96 9.72 3.21
C GLY A 301 6.63 9.47 4.68
N LEU A 302 6.23 10.51 5.39
CA LEU A 302 5.78 10.44 6.78
C LEU A 302 4.27 10.23 6.75
N THR A 303 3.80 9.08 7.20
CA THR A 303 2.40 8.63 6.99
C THR A 303 1.65 8.32 8.27
N ALA A 304 2.31 8.49 9.42
CA ALA A 304 1.76 8.17 10.74
C ALA A 304 2.00 9.30 11.74
N ILE A 305 1.35 9.20 12.89
CA ILE A 305 1.60 10.06 14.05
C ILE A 305 1.61 9.22 15.34
N PRO A 306 2.69 9.29 16.14
CA PRO A 306 3.97 9.93 15.81
C PRO A 306 4.73 9.21 14.70
N ASP A 307 5.57 9.93 13.97
CA ASP A 307 6.57 9.38 13.05
C ASP A 307 7.85 10.23 13.11
N ASN A 308 8.99 9.67 12.71
CA ASN A 308 10.25 10.39 12.77
C ASN A 308 11.30 9.88 11.78
N ILE A 309 12.24 10.76 11.46
CA ILE A 309 13.45 10.45 10.68
C ILE A 309 14.67 10.96 11.48
N VAL A 310 15.67 10.10 11.67
CA VAL A 310 16.93 10.45 12.34
C VAL A 310 18.06 10.49 11.33
N LEU A 311 18.82 11.58 11.36
CA LEU A 311 19.94 11.82 10.45
C LEU A 311 21.27 11.85 11.22
N LYS A 312 22.33 11.32 10.62
CA LYS A 312 23.72 11.54 11.00
C LYS A 312 24.49 12.06 9.80
N ASN A 313 25.08 13.24 9.91
CA ASN A 313 25.83 13.88 8.83
C ASN A 313 25.03 13.91 7.50
N GLY A 314 23.76 14.27 7.55
CA GLY A 314 22.85 14.38 6.40
C GLY A 314 22.37 13.06 5.79
N ARG A 315 22.72 11.89 6.39
CA ARG A 315 22.18 10.58 5.96
C ARG A 315 21.17 10.05 6.98
N ILE A 316 20.13 9.43 6.50
CA ILE A 316 19.11 8.79 7.31
C ILE A 316 19.71 7.53 7.95
N VAL A 317 19.70 7.46 9.28
CA VAL A 317 20.24 6.32 10.04
C VAL A 317 19.15 5.53 10.77
N ALA A 318 17.98 6.13 10.96
CA ALA A 318 16.79 5.45 11.48
C ALA A 318 15.53 6.23 11.11
N ARG A 319 14.37 5.55 11.15
CA ARG A 319 13.05 6.18 11.00
C ARG A 319 11.98 5.39 11.75
N SER A 320 10.83 6.03 11.98
CA SER A 320 9.65 5.44 12.60
C SER A 320 9.93 4.73 13.93
N LEU A 321 10.82 5.33 14.75
CA LEU A 321 11.19 4.83 16.06
C LEU A 321 10.14 5.23 17.11
N ARG A 322 9.86 4.35 18.07
CA ARG A 322 9.08 4.69 19.26
C ARG A 322 9.85 5.66 20.17
N ALA A 323 9.17 6.33 21.07
CA ALA A 323 9.75 7.40 21.91
C ALA A 323 11.06 7.01 22.59
N ASP A 324 11.11 5.84 23.26
CA ASP A 324 12.28 5.37 23.98
C ASP A 324 13.43 4.98 23.05
N GLU A 325 13.09 4.35 21.90
CA GLU A 325 14.06 3.98 20.87
C GLU A 325 14.67 5.21 20.21
N LEU A 326 13.86 6.24 19.94
CA LEU A 326 14.28 7.52 19.38
C LEU A 326 15.23 8.24 20.34
N GLU A 327 14.84 8.35 21.62
CA GLU A 327 15.68 8.97 22.65
C GLU A 327 17.01 8.25 22.79
N LYS A 328 16.99 6.92 22.90
CA LYS A 328 18.21 6.09 22.98
C LYS A 328 19.10 6.29 21.75
N LYS A 329 18.52 6.27 20.54
CA LYS A 329 19.25 6.45 19.28
C LYS A 329 19.91 7.82 19.20
N VAL A 330 19.20 8.89 19.57
CA VAL A 330 19.74 10.25 19.56
C VAL A 330 20.86 10.40 20.61
N LYS A 331 20.68 9.87 21.84
CA LYS A 331 21.75 9.86 22.86
C LYS A 331 23.00 9.14 22.38
N GLU A 332 22.85 7.94 21.78
CA GLU A 332 23.95 7.17 21.19
C GLU A 332 24.74 8.01 20.18
N LEU A 333 24.03 8.64 19.23
CA LEU A 333 24.65 9.45 18.17
C LEU A 333 25.38 10.70 18.68
N LEU A 334 24.89 11.27 19.78
CA LEU A 334 25.47 12.45 20.43
C LEU A 334 26.56 12.11 21.47
N GLY A 335 26.72 10.84 21.87
CA GLY A 335 27.57 10.43 22.94
C GLY A 335 27.10 10.93 24.33
N LEU A 336 25.77 11.05 24.52
CA LEU A 336 25.17 11.47 25.79
C LEU A 336 24.81 10.23 26.64
N LYS A 337 24.99 10.38 27.95
CA LYS A 337 24.52 9.39 28.93
C LYS A 337 23.04 9.57 29.24
#